data_266aea72d1cf2cddfba57716c2ea71b1
#
_entry.id   266aea72d1cf2cddfba57716c2ea71b1
#
_cell.length_a   1.000
_cell.length_b   1.000
_cell.length_c   1.000
_cell.angle_alpha   90.00
_cell.angle_beta   90.00
_cell.angle_gamma   90.00
#
_symmetry.space_group_name_H-M   'P 1'
#
loop_
_entity.id
_entity.type
_entity.pdbx_description
1 polymer ?
#
loop_
_entity_poly.entity_id
_entity_poly.type
_entity_poly.pdbx_seq_one_letter_code
_entity_poly.pdbx_strand_id
1 'polypeptide(L)'
;MTASVTALYRFGKNGYTSLDWYDAPDPRPDYYRNLPSYFYMENTDYNRQNYAKYMWAKESWETNVPSITHINWDRLYSVNTLNTTSDGARSKYIIEERRTDQKDFNLAANTKWYAANFLTVTGGLSFKWNRTEYFKVVDDLLGGDYYVNIDQFAERDYASSPTMIQNDLDYYFANGKAQVLREGDKYGYDYYANVRNAEAWAAGKFTAGIFEANVAGRIGYSSLWREGLVRKGLFPGLDEAGNPLYYDGNIITTYDVDGKAITSYGESEKKDFLTGSGKVNLSLYFKGGHRLYADAGYFVDAPTFSQAFVSPRTRNTIVPDLKTVKTASADINYAFSNAGYNVRVTGFYTYIKDQSDVMSFYDDSQNSFTNFAMSGMDERHVGVELGFKIPTPVNNLAVQGVFSYGQYVYTSNPTMYQTFDNSAEIIKSTYGVKIPYWKSHPGLDGKTKQHYVPSTPQLAASLGLSWNKNYWFIDADVDFFDKSYMDMNPLFRTDMATAGPDGIVTAEEIDYMASQEKFDSAFLVNASVGKSWYFQRKYQLGFSLQVKNITNNRNVRTGGYEQTRLVDNTVSKERYYRFDSKYFYMSGINYMLNIYFRF
;
A
#
# COMPACT_ATOMS: atom_id res chain seq x y z
N MET A 1 -31.65 8.95 -29.38
CA MET A 1 -30.82 9.59 -28.36
C MET A 1 -31.37 9.21 -26.99
N THR A 2 -30.51 8.83 -26.07
CA THR A 2 -30.88 8.57 -24.67
C THR A 2 -29.96 9.41 -23.77
N ALA A 3 -30.54 9.89 -22.65
CA ALA A 3 -29.79 10.61 -21.64
C ALA A 3 -30.12 10.06 -20.26
N SER A 4 -29.18 10.04 -19.36
CA SER A 4 -29.37 9.63 -17.96
C SER A 4 -28.61 10.57 -17.03
N VAL A 5 -29.19 10.82 -15.87
CA VAL A 5 -28.54 11.52 -14.77
C VAL A 5 -28.59 10.61 -13.56
N THR A 6 -27.46 10.45 -12.90
CA THR A 6 -27.32 9.62 -11.70
C THR A 6 -26.71 10.47 -10.59
N ALA A 7 -27.35 10.51 -9.44
CA ALA A 7 -26.81 11.06 -8.21
C ALA A 7 -26.65 9.94 -7.19
N LEU A 8 -25.48 9.82 -6.59
CA LEU A 8 -25.17 8.81 -5.59
C LEU A 8 -24.53 9.49 -4.38
N TYR A 9 -25.11 9.27 -3.22
CA TYR A 9 -24.45 9.58 -1.95
C TYR A 9 -24.14 8.29 -1.20
N ARG A 10 -22.90 8.14 -0.78
CA ARG A 10 -22.42 6.97 -0.05
C ARG A 10 -21.69 7.44 1.20
N PHE A 11 -21.92 6.75 2.28
CA PHE A 11 -21.17 6.92 3.52
C PHE A 11 -20.83 5.56 4.10
N GLY A 12 -19.75 5.49 4.85
CA GLY A 12 -19.29 4.25 5.47
C GLY A 12 -18.27 4.54 6.56
N LYS A 13 -18.19 3.62 7.48
CA LYS A 13 -17.21 3.58 8.55
C LYS A 13 -16.38 2.32 8.39
N ASN A 14 -15.08 2.46 8.48
CA ASN A 14 -14.15 1.35 8.47
C ASN A 14 -13.14 1.56 9.60
N GLY A 15 -12.88 0.51 10.36
CA GLY A 15 -11.94 0.54 11.44
C GLY A 15 -11.23 -0.80 11.61
N TYR A 16 -10.06 -0.77 12.21
CA TYR A 16 -9.38 -1.96 12.69
C TYR A 16 -8.71 -1.66 14.02
N THR A 17 -8.72 -2.64 14.91
CA THR A 17 -8.13 -2.55 16.23
C THR A 17 -6.67 -2.99 16.21
N SER A 18 -5.88 -2.39 17.09
CA SER A 18 -4.50 -2.81 17.34
C SER A 18 -4.09 -2.45 18.78
N LEU A 19 -3.04 -3.11 19.28
CA LEU A 19 -2.40 -2.68 20.52
C LEU A 19 -1.67 -1.35 20.31
N ASP A 20 -1.86 -0.42 21.24
CA ASP A 20 -1.04 0.78 21.40
C ASP A 20 -0.52 0.85 22.84
N TRP A 21 0.61 1.52 23.06
CA TRP A 21 1.22 1.61 24.38
C TRP A 21 2.00 2.90 24.55
N TYR A 22 2.09 3.34 25.80
CA TYR A 22 2.85 4.51 26.21
C TYR A 22 3.62 4.22 27.50
N ASP A 23 4.89 4.62 27.55
CA ASP A 23 5.78 4.40 28.70
C ASP A 23 5.85 2.92 29.12
N ALA A 24 5.91 2.02 28.13
CA ALA A 24 5.98 0.58 28.33
C ALA A 24 6.70 -0.11 27.16
N PRO A 25 7.28 -1.31 27.37
CA PRO A 25 7.88 -2.11 26.30
C PRO A 25 6.84 -2.56 25.28
N ASP A 26 7.29 -2.77 24.01
CA ASP A 26 6.45 -3.36 22.97
C ASP A 26 5.93 -4.73 23.41
N PRO A 27 4.60 -4.93 23.48
CA PRO A 27 4.01 -6.16 23.98
C PRO A 27 3.91 -7.28 22.93
N ARG A 28 4.25 -6.99 21.69
CA ARG A 28 4.08 -7.93 20.58
C ARG A 28 5.18 -8.99 20.58
N PRO A 29 4.83 -10.27 20.51
CA PRO A 29 5.81 -11.35 20.43
C PRO A 29 6.74 -11.21 19.22
N ASP A 30 6.21 -10.79 18.09
CA ASP A 30 6.94 -10.59 16.83
C ASP A 30 7.70 -9.25 16.74
N TYR A 31 7.81 -8.52 17.86
CA TYR A 31 8.72 -7.40 17.92
C TYR A 31 10.15 -7.85 17.59
N TYR A 32 10.80 -7.16 16.66
CA TYR A 32 12.04 -7.65 16.04
C TYR A 32 13.14 -8.04 17.05
N ARG A 33 13.20 -7.37 18.22
CA ARG A 33 14.16 -7.70 19.29
C ARG A 33 13.90 -9.03 20.00
N ASN A 34 12.73 -9.63 19.78
CA ASN A 34 12.32 -10.93 20.31
C ASN A 34 12.57 -12.07 19.31
N LEU A 35 12.89 -11.73 18.06
CA LEU A 35 13.04 -12.71 16.98
C LEU A 35 14.47 -13.28 16.91
N PRO A 36 14.63 -14.52 16.45
CA PRO A 36 15.96 -15.13 16.27
C PRO A 36 16.90 -14.29 15.42
N SER A 37 16.39 -13.66 14.35
CA SER A 37 17.17 -12.79 13.47
C SER A 37 17.84 -11.61 14.17
N TYR A 38 17.27 -11.12 15.26
CA TYR A 38 17.88 -10.05 16.04
C TYR A 38 19.16 -10.50 16.74
N PHE A 39 19.24 -11.76 17.15
CA PHE A 39 20.40 -12.34 17.84
C PHE A 39 21.42 -12.96 16.88
N TYR A 40 21.04 -13.13 15.61
CA TYR A 40 21.90 -13.71 14.59
C TYR A 40 22.22 -12.69 13.50
N MET A 41 23.44 -12.15 13.58
CA MET A 41 24.00 -11.29 12.54
C MET A 41 25.30 -11.89 12.05
N GLU A 42 25.34 -12.22 10.77
CA GLU A 42 26.51 -12.86 10.17
C GLU A 42 27.75 -11.97 10.29
N ASN A 43 28.88 -12.58 10.68
CA ASN A 43 30.19 -11.93 10.79
C ASN A 43 30.31 -10.74 11.75
N THR A 44 29.53 -10.69 12.81
CA THR A 44 29.65 -9.70 13.88
C THR A 44 30.13 -10.33 15.18
N ASP A 45 30.82 -9.59 16.06
CA ASP A 45 31.14 -10.05 17.42
C ASP A 45 29.87 -10.32 18.24
N TYR A 46 28.82 -9.65 17.91
CA TYR A 46 27.51 -9.83 18.52
C TYR A 46 26.99 -11.27 18.37
N ASN A 47 27.18 -11.90 17.22
CA ASN A 47 26.82 -13.31 17.00
C ASN A 47 27.49 -14.27 17.95
N ARG A 48 28.80 -14.08 18.19
CA ARG A 48 29.59 -14.96 19.08
C ARG A 48 29.13 -14.85 20.52
N GLN A 49 28.76 -13.64 20.96
CA GLN A 49 28.30 -13.37 22.32
C GLN A 49 26.85 -13.78 22.56
N ASN A 50 25.99 -13.82 21.52
CA ASN A 50 24.57 -14.03 21.63
C ASN A 50 24.07 -15.34 20.99
N TYR A 51 24.95 -16.24 20.60
CA TYR A 51 24.56 -17.51 19.97
C TYR A 51 23.59 -18.34 20.84
N ALA A 52 23.77 -18.36 22.14
CA ALA A 52 22.86 -19.04 23.06
C ALA A 52 21.45 -18.42 23.04
N LYS A 53 21.35 -17.10 22.97
CA LYS A 53 20.07 -16.37 22.84
C LYS A 53 19.42 -16.64 21.48
N TYR A 54 20.20 -16.69 20.41
CA TYR A 54 19.72 -17.08 19.10
C TYR A 54 19.09 -18.47 19.12
N MET A 55 19.82 -19.46 19.64
CA MET A 55 19.32 -20.84 19.71
C MET A 55 18.07 -20.94 20.57
N TRP A 56 18.04 -20.28 21.72
CA TRP A 56 16.88 -20.23 22.59
C TRP A 56 15.65 -19.59 21.87
N ALA A 57 15.83 -18.44 21.24
CA ALA A 57 14.76 -17.78 20.52
C ALA A 57 14.27 -18.64 19.36
N LYS A 58 15.19 -19.22 18.57
CA LYS A 58 14.87 -20.12 17.45
C LYS A 58 14.04 -21.31 17.91
N GLU A 59 14.50 -22.03 18.93
CA GLU A 59 13.79 -23.20 19.49
C GLU A 59 12.41 -22.79 20.03
N SER A 60 12.33 -21.65 20.73
CA SER A 60 11.06 -21.15 21.28
C SER A 60 10.02 -20.86 20.19
N TRP A 61 10.44 -20.31 19.07
CA TRP A 61 9.57 -20.05 17.91
C TRP A 61 9.23 -21.33 17.15
N GLU A 62 10.18 -22.21 16.91
CA GLU A 62 9.95 -23.49 16.20
C GLU A 62 9.04 -24.44 16.97
N THR A 63 9.14 -24.47 18.29
CA THR A 63 8.30 -25.28 19.18
C THR A 63 7.04 -24.57 19.65
N ASN A 64 6.84 -23.33 19.23
CA ASN A 64 5.68 -22.50 19.59
C ASN A 64 5.45 -22.40 21.12
N VAL A 65 6.49 -21.99 21.87
CA VAL A 65 6.38 -21.78 23.32
C VAL A 65 5.42 -20.61 23.62
N PRO A 66 4.23 -20.82 24.21
CA PRO A 66 3.19 -19.79 24.30
C PRO A 66 3.61 -18.51 25.04
N SER A 67 4.45 -18.63 26.07
CA SER A 67 4.96 -17.48 26.83
C SER A 67 5.87 -16.56 26.02
N ILE A 68 6.37 -17.02 24.88
CA ILE A 68 7.29 -16.29 23.98
C ILE A 68 6.57 -15.88 22.69
N THR A 69 5.72 -16.76 22.15
CA THR A 69 5.12 -16.59 20.81
C THR A 69 3.71 -15.97 20.85
N HIS A 70 3.12 -15.78 22.04
CA HIS A 70 1.79 -15.22 22.21
C HIS A 70 1.83 -13.95 23.06
N ILE A 71 0.83 -13.08 22.87
CA ILE A 71 0.64 -11.90 23.73
C ILE A 71 0.27 -12.36 25.14
N ASN A 72 0.98 -11.84 26.13
CA ASN A 72 0.68 -12.09 27.54
C ASN A 72 -0.37 -11.08 28.05
N TRP A 73 -1.64 -11.36 27.80
CA TRP A 73 -2.76 -10.50 28.19
C TRP A 73 -2.82 -10.24 29.69
N ASP A 74 -2.61 -11.26 30.51
CA ASP A 74 -2.64 -11.12 31.98
C ASP A 74 -1.61 -10.10 32.47
N ARG A 75 -0.43 -10.07 31.83
CA ARG A 75 0.59 -9.08 32.11
C ARG A 75 0.13 -7.68 31.73
N LEU A 76 -0.50 -7.50 30.56
CA LEU A 76 -0.97 -6.18 30.11
C LEU A 76 -2.01 -5.61 31.10
N TYR A 77 -2.99 -6.41 31.48
CA TYR A 77 -3.98 -6.03 32.49
C TYR A 77 -3.33 -5.73 33.86
N SER A 78 -2.41 -6.56 34.33
CA SER A 78 -1.72 -6.36 35.61
C SER A 78 -0.89 -5.07 35.61
N VAL A 79 -0.18 -4.77 34.53
CA VAL A 79 0.60 -3.53 34.42
C VAL A 79 -0.30 -2.31 34.51
N ASN A 80 -1.46 -2.32 33.84
CA ASN A 80 -2.40 -1.20 33.86
C ASN A 80 -3.03 -1.00 35.24
N THR A 81 -3.59 -2.06 35.84
CA THR A 81 -4.30 -2.00 37.13
C THR A 81 -3.39 -1.63 38.31
N LEU A 82 -2.12 -2.00 38.26
CA LEU A 82 -1.12 -1.69 39.28
C LEU A 82 -0.48 -0.30 39.14
N ASN A 83 -0.64 0.36 37.98
CA ASN A 83 -0.08 1.68 37.72
C ASN A 83 -0.99 2.80 38.27
N THR A 84 -1.19 2.81 39.57
CA THR A 84 -2.09 3.75 40.26
C THR A 84 -1.46 5.14 40.41
N THR A 85 -2.27 6.16 40.15
CA THR A 85 -1.95 7.59 40.32
C THR A 85 -3.03 8.23 41.21
N SER A 86 -2.93 9.54 41.46
CA SER A 86 -3.98 10.32 42.14
C SER A 86 -5.33 10.30 41.40
N ASP A 87 -5.29 10.11 40.08
CA ASP A 87 -6.47 10.16 39.22
C ASP A 87 -7.05 8.77 38.88
N GLY A 88 -6.49 7.71 39.46
CA GLY A 88 -6.86 6.32 39.20
C GLY A 88 -5.74 5.50 38.57
N ALA A 89 -6.08 4.32 38.05
CA ALA A 89 -5.15 3.43 37.35
C ALA A 89 -4.92 3.91 35.93
N ARG A 90 -3.70 4.36 35.62
CA ARG A 90 -3.32 4.82 34.24
C ARG A 90 -2.92 3.64 33.39
N SER A 91 -3.64 3.41 32.30
CA SER A 91 -3.26 2.41 31.31
C SER A 91 -1.92 2.76 30.64
N LYS A 92 -1.04 1.77 30.56
CA LYS A 92 0.18 1.79 29.73
C LYS A 92 -0.03 1.08 28.41
N TYR A 93 -0.95 0.13 28.35
CA TYR A 93 -1.36 -0.63 27.18
C TYR A 93 -2.85 -0.43 26.96
N ILE A 94 -3.25 -0.24 25.71
CA ILE A 94 -4.65 -0.09 25.31
C ILE A 94 -4.91 -0.86 24.01
N ILE A 95 -6.18 -1.11 23.70
CA ILE A 95 -6.62 -1.37 22.33
C ILE A 95 -7.03 -0.03 21.73
N GLU A 96 -6.45 0.33 20.62
CA GLU A 96 -6.91 1.44 19.78
C GLU A 96 -7.76 0.94 18.61
N GLU A 97 -8.74 1.73 18.17
CA GLU A 97 -9.37 1.55 16.85
C GLU A 97 -8.93 2.67 15.92
N ARG A 98 -8.28 2.31 14.80
CA ARG A 98 -7.93 3.26 13.72
C ARG A 98 -9.07 3.33 12.75
N ARG A 99 -9.64 4.52 12.60
CA ARG A 99 -10.86 4.77 11.85
C ARG A 99 -10.58 5.46 10.53
N THR A 100 -11.42 5.09 9.54
CA THR A 100 -11.51 5.72 8.22
C THR A 100 -12.99 5.88 7.89
N ASP A 101 -13.56 7.04 8.22
CA ASP A 101 -14.98 7.34 8.02
C ASP A 101 -15.17 8.16 6.75
N GLN A 102 -15.80 7.58 5.75
CA GLN A 102 -15.88 8.10 4.39
C GLN A 102 -17.25 8.66 4.05
N LYS A 103 -17.28 9.79 3.34
CA LYS A 103 -18.46 10.38 2.70
C LYS A 103 -18.15 10.69 1.24
N ASP A 104 -18.96 10.18 0.33
CA ASP A 104 -18.84 10.40 -1.12
C ASP A 104 -20.15 10.94 -1.69
N PHE A 105 -20.06 11.94 -2.55
CA PHE A 105 -21.12 12.35 -3.43
C PHE A 105 -20.65 12.28 -4.87
N ASN A 106 -21.42 11.62 -5.73
CA ASN A 106 -21.14 11.52 -7.15
C ASN A 106 -22.37 11.95 -7.95
N LEU A 107 -22.16 12.83 -8.91
CA LEU A 107 -23.15 13.26 -9.88
C LEU A 107 -22.61 12.96 -11.28
N ALA A 108 -23.36 12.22 -12.08
CA ALA A 108 -22.99 11.91 -13.46
C ALA A 108 -24.16 12.12 -14.41
N ALA A 109 -23.90 12.80 -15.51
CA ALA A 109 -24.82 12.94 -16.62
C ALA A 109 -24.20 12.29 -17.87
N ASN A 110 -24.92 11.37 -18.49
CA ASN A 110 -24.43 10.64 -19.65
C ASN A 110 -25.44 10.74 -20.79
N THR A 111 -24.94 10.79 -22.02
CA THR A 111 -25.74 10.76 -23.22
C THR A 111 -25.22 9.73 -24.21
N LYS A 112 -26.14 9.11 -24.95
CA LYS A 112 -25.83 8.23 -26.05
C LYS A 112 -26.66 8.62 -27.23
N TRP A 113 -26.02 8.88 -28.36
CA TRP A 113 -26.64 9.29 -29.62
C TRP A 113 -26.22 8.37 -30.76
N TYR A 114 -27.18 7.77 -31.41
CA TYR A 114 -27.00 7.01 -32.65
C TYR A 114 -27.04 8.01 -33.82
N ALA A 115 -25.88 8.57 -34.14
CA ALA A 115 -25.75 9.63 -35.14
C ALA A 115 -25.95 9.11 -36.56
N ALA A 116 -25.56 7.86 -36.81
CA ALA A 116 -25.76 7.13 -38.04
C ALA A 116 -25.76 5.61 -37.77
N ASN A 117 -26.15 4.79 -38.75
CA ASN A 117 -26.09 3.32 -38.59
C ASN A 117 -24.69 2.79 -38.30
N PHE A 118 -23.65 3.53 -38.72
CA PHE A 118 -22.25 3.20 -38.54
C PHE A 118 -21.59 4.00 -37.40
N LEU A 119 -22.30 4.97 -36.77
CA LEU A 119 -21.71 5.88 -35.78
C LEU A 119 -22.57 6.03 -34.54
N THR A 120 -22.04 5.63 -33.41
CA THR A 120 -22.60 5.90 -32.08
C THR A 120 -21.67 6.86 -31.35
N VAL A 121 -22.23 7.97 -30.84
CA VAL A 121 -21.51 8.93 -30.01
C VAL A 121 -22.04 8.84 -28.58
N THR A 122 -21.13 8.78 -27.62
CA THR A 122 -21.45 8.84 -26.19
C THR A 122 -20.65 9.96 -25.55
N GLY A 123 -21.19 10.56 -24.50
CA GLY A 123 -20.46 11.59 -23.77
C GLY A 123 -21.10 11.84 -22.42
N GLY A 124 -20.39 12.49 -21.55
CA GLY A 124 -20.90 12.76 -20.22
C GLY A 124 -20.06 13.76 -19.44
N LEU A 125 -20.66 14.16 -18.33
CA LEU A 125 -20.06 15.00 -17.31
C LEU A 125 -20.14 14.24 -15.99
N SER A 126 -19.10 14.35 -15.17
CA SER A 126 -19.14 13.81 -13.81
C SER A 126 -18.52 14.79 -12.82
N PHE A 127 -19.09 14.78 -11.61
CA PHE A 127 -18.54 15.46 -10.46
C PHE A 127 -18.50 14.49 -9.29
N LYS A 128 -17.33 14.42 -8.63
CA LYS A 128 -17.14 13.63 -7.43
C LYS A 128 -16.61 14.50 -6.31
N TRP A 129 -17.23 14.40 -5.15
CA TRP A 129 -16.77 14.96 -3.90
C TRP A 129 -16.54 13.80 -2.93
N ASN A 130 -15.35 13.73 -2.38
CA ASN A 130 -14.97 12.78 -1.34
C ASN A 130 -14.41 13.55 -0.15
N ARG A 131 -14.86 13.19 1.05
CA ARG A 131 -14.30 13.64 2.32
C ARG A 131 -14.18 12.44 3.24
N THR A 132 -12.96 12.12 3.63
CA THR A 132 -12.64 10.96 4.47
C THR A 132 -11.97 11.45 5.74
N GLU A 133 -12.53 11.10 6.88
CA GLU A 133 -11.95 11.37 8.20
C GLU A 133 -11.06 10.22 8.63
N TYR A 134 -9.83 10.54 9.00
CA TYR A 134 -8.85 9.62 9.56
C TYR A 134 -8.56 10.02 11.00
N PHE A 135 -8.85 9.14 11.93
CA PHE A 135 -8.63 9.35 13.36
C PHE A 135 -8.40 8.03 14.07
N LYS A 136 -8.06 8.09 15.35
CA LYS A 136 -8.03 6.91 16.20
C LYS A 136 -8.74 7.18 17.53
N VAL A 137 -9.30 6.13 18.12
CA VAL A 137 -10.00 6.19 19.41
C VAL A 137 -9.42 5.14 20.33
N VAL A 138 -9.57 5.38 21.64
CA VAL A 138 -9.34 4.36 22.67
C VAL A 138 -10.52 3.39 22.61
N ASP A 139 -10.27 2.13 22.27
CA ASP A 139 -11.30 1.08 22.20
C ASP A 139 -11.44 0.34 23.53
N ASP A 140 -10.32 -0.03 24.16
CA ASP A 140 -10.30 -0.72 25.45
C ASP A 140 -9.08 -0.28 26.28
N LEU A 141 -9.29 0.09 27.52
CA LEU A 141 -8.26 0.51 28.47
C LEU A 141 -7.51 -0.66 29.14
N LEU A 142 -7.86 -1.90 28.83
CA LEU A 142 -7.25 -3.13 29.36
C LEU A 142 -7.13 -3.11 30.92
N GLY A 143 -8.23 -2.72 31.58
CA GLY A 143 -8.36 -2.72 33.04
C GLY A 143 -7.82 -1.47 33.74
N GLY A 144 -7.34 -0.45 33.05
CA GLY A 144 -7.07 0.87 33.64
C GLY A 144 -8.29 1.77 33.64
N ASP A 145 -8.20 2.91 34.33
CA ASP A 145 -9.28 3.89 34.44
C ASP A 145 -9.18 4.98 33.36
N TYR A 146 -7.97 5.21 32.84
CA TYR A 146 -7.70 6.26 31.83
C TYR A 146 -6.38 6.03 31.07
N TYR A 147 -6.24 6.72 29.94
CA TYR A 147 -5.02 6.84 29.14
C TYR A 147 -4.64 8.32 29.00
N VAL A 148 -3.47 8.64 28.44
CA VAL A 148 -3.01 10.03 28.25
C VAL A 148 -2.74 10.33 26.78
N ASN A 149 -3.08 11.54 26.33
CA ASN A 149 -2.88 11.99 24.95
C ASN A 149 -1.53 12.68 24.77
N ILE A 150 -0.44 11.92 24.94
CA ILE A 150 0.94 12.41 24.77
C ILE A 150 1.57 11.74 23.56
N ASP A 151 2.38 12.49 22.83
CA ASP A 151 3.24 11.97 21.77
C ASP A 151 4.52 11.39 22.40
N GLN A 152 4.55 10.07 22.57
CA GLN A 152 5.68 9.37 23.23
C GLN A 152 7.01 9.51 22.46
N PHE A 153 6.96 9.71 21.16
CA PHE A 153 8.16 9.92 20.36
C PHE A 153 8.72 11.33 20.56
N ALA A 154 7.83 12.33 20.64
CA ALA A 154 8.21 13.68 20.99
C ALA A 154 8.73 13.78 22.45
N GLU A 155 8.06 13.12 23.38
CA GLU A 155 8.44 13.16 24.81
C GLU A 155 9.86 12.65 25.04
N ARG A 156 10.31 11.64 24.30
CA ARG A 156 11.67 11.15 24.44
C ARG A 156 12.72 12.21 24.18
N ASP A 157 12.50 13.05 23.15
CA ASP A 157 13.47 14.05 22.72
C ASP A 157 13.21 15.43 23.35
N TYR A 158 11.97 15.67 23.79
CA TYR A 158 11.50 16.97 24.30
C TYR A 158 10.78 16.86 25.65
N ALA A 159 11.18 15.93 26.52
CA ALA A 159 10.55 15.74 27.85
C ALA A 159 10.50 17.03 28.72
N SER A 160 11.45 17.94 28.53
CA SER A 160 11.49 19.23 29.22
C SER A 160 10.55 20.29 28.63
N SER A 161 9.95 20.02 27.46
CA SER A 161 9.04 20.96 26.80
C SER A 161 7.59 20.47 26.87
N PRO A 162 6.81 20.94 27.83
CA PRO A 162 5.46 20.42 28.06
C PRO A 162 4.50 20.67 26.89
N THR A 163 4.79 21.63 26.01
CA THR A 163 3.99 21.93 24.82
C THR A 163 4.30 21.01 23.66
N MET A 164 5.59 20.68 23.42
CA MET A 164 6.01 19.89 22.25
C MET A 164 5.53 18.44 22.31
N ILE A 165 5.33 17.92 23.50
CA ILE A 165 4.90 16.52 23.71
C ILE A 165 3.37 16.32 23.56
N GLN A 166 2.60 17.40 23.39
CA GLN A 166 1.14 17.29 23.33
C GLN A 166 0.65 16.83 21.95
N ASN A 167 -0.20 15.82 21.92
CA ASN A 167 -0.97 15.52 20.72
C ASN A 167 -2.11 16.53 20.49
N ASP A 168 -2.61 17.17 21.56
CA ASP A 168 -3.61 18.24 21.52
C ASP A 168 -3.10 19.45 22.32
N LEU A 169 -2.48 20.39 21.63
CA LEU A 169 -1.92 21.60 22.23
C LEU A 169 -2.99 22.58 22.68
N ASP A 170 -4.10 22.68 21.95
CA ASP A 170 -5.20 23.59 22.29
C ASP A 170 -5.88 23.13 23.59
N TYR A 171 -6.04 21.83 23.79
CA TYR A 171 -6.49 21.29 25.07
C TYR A 171 -5.52 21.63 26.21
N TYR A 172 -4.21 21.47 25.96
CA TYR A 172 -3.18 21.80 26.95
C TYR A 172 -3.22 23.28 27.34
N PHE A 173 -3.35 24.19 26.40
CA PHE A 173 -3.47 25.64 26.69
C PHE A 173 -4.72 25.97 27.51
N ALA A 174 -5.83 25.31 27.25
CA ALA A 174 -7.09 25.52 27.96
C ALA A 174 -7.08 24.97 29.38
N ASN A 175 -6.34 23.88 29.65
CA ASN A 175 -6.46 23.10 30.90
C ASN A 175 -5.17 23.04 31.73
N GLY A 176 -4.01 23.45 31.21
CA GLY A 176 -2.71 23.42 31.87
C GLY A 176 -2.15 21.99 32.12
N LYS A 177 -2.74 20.98 31.48
CA LYS A 177 -2.33 19.56 31.60
C LYS A 177 -2.65 18.78 30.34
N ALA A 178 -1.96 17.65 30.15
CA ALA A 178 -2.25 16.73 29.08
C ALA A 178 -3.69 16.18 29.16
N GLN A 179 -4.28 15.90 28.01
CA GLN A 179 -5.63 15.37 27.93
C GLN A 179 -5.67 13.94 28.50
N VAL A 180 -6.61 13.72 29.41
CA VAL A 180 -6.96 12.41 29.95
C VAL A 180 -8.01 11.80 29.04
N LEU A 181 -7.80 10.54 28.64
CA LEU A 181 -8.61 9.82 27.66
C LEU A 181 -9.36 8.66 28.33
N ARG A 182 -10.57 8.43 27.87
CA ARG A 182 -11.41 7.27 28.21
C ARG A 182 -11.80 6.50 26.95
N GLU A 183 -12.43 5.36 27.12
CA GLU A 183 -12.95 4.58 25.99
C GLU A 183 -13.90 5.42 25.12
N GLY A 184 -13.68 5.37 23.81
CA GLY A 184 -14.38 6.16 22.81
C GLY A 184 -13.76 7.53 22.50
N ASP A 185 -12.82 8.02 23.30
CA ASP A 185 -12.17 9.30 23.07
C ASP A 185 -11.19 9.24 21.89
N LYS A 186 -11.23 10.27 21.04
CA LYS A 186 -10.24 10.46 19.97
C LYS A 186 -8.91 10.93 20.54
N TYR A 187 -7.82 10.46 19.94
CA TYR A 187 -6.47 10.86 20.35
C TYR A 187 -5.43 10.73 19.24
N GLY A 188 -4.26 11.29 19.47
CA GLY A 188 -3.08 11.18 18.60
C GLY A 188 -3.21 11.98 17.32
N TYR A 189 -4.15 11.67 16.43
CA TYR A 189 -4.41 12.40 15.21
C TYR A 189 -5.90 12.38 14.84
N ASP A 190 -6.35 13.47 14.22
CA ASP A 190 -7.66 13.60 13.58
C ASP A 190 -7.55 14.57 12.41
N TYR A 191 -7.93 14.12 11.19
CA TYR A 191 -7.88 14.96 10.01
C TYR A 191 -8.82 14.47 8.90
N TYR A 192 -9.25 15.39 8.05
CA TYR A 192 -9.94 15.07 6.80
C TYR A 192 -8.96 15.04 5.62
N ALA A 193 -9.15 14.03 4.77
CA ALA A 193 -8.68 14.02 3.39
C ALA A 193 -9.82 14.47 2.48
N ASN A 194 -9.62 15.54 1.76
CA ASN A 194 -10.61 16.11 0.84
C ASN A 194 -10.14 15.90 -0.60
N VAL A 195 -11.01 15.34 -1.46
CA VAL A 195 -10.74 15.18 -2.90
C VAL A 195 -11.98 15.59 -3.69
N ARG A 196 -11.78 16.41 -4.72
CA ARG A 196 -12.83 16.83 -5.66
C ARG A 196 -12.35 16.58 -7.07
N ASN A 197 -13.22 15.98 -7.88
CA ASN A 197 -12.97 15.74 -9.29
C ASN A 197 -14.15 16.24 -10.12
N ALA A 198 -13.87 16.90 -11.22
CA ALA A 198 -14.84 17.26 -12.25
C ALA A 198 -14.31 16.84 -13.61
N GLU A 199 -15.10 16.14 -14.40
CA GLU A 199 -14.64 15.57 -15.67
C GLU A 199 -15.71 15.74 -16.75
N ALA A 200 -15.24 15.93 -17.99
CA ALA A 200 -16.02 15.82 -19.22
C ALA A 200 -15.36 14.79 -20.12
N TRP A 201 -16.16 13.96 -20.78
CA TRP A 201 -15.66 12.94 -21.70
C TRP A 201 -16.56 12.76 -22.91
N ALA A 202 -15.99 12.33 -24.02
CA ALA A 202 -16.71 11.94 -25.21
C ALA A 202 -16.05 10.71 -25.84
N ALA A 203 -16.88 9.85 -26.46
CA ALA A 203 -16.42 8.70 -27.21
C ALA A 203 -17.27 8.47 -28.45
N GLY A 204 -16.61 8.08 -29.53
CA GLY A 204 -17.22 7.68 -30.80
C GLY A 204 -16.94 6.21 -31.09
N LYS A 205 -17.99 5.45 -31.39
CA LYS A 205 -17.89 4.09 -31.91
C LYS A 205 -18.30 4.09 -33.36
N PHE A 206 -17.37 3.70 -34.24
CA PHE A 206 -17.57 3.55 -35.68
C PHE A 206 -17.55 2.07 -36.05
N THR A 207 -18.50 1.62 -36.87
CA THR A 207 -18.60 0.22 -37.31
C THR A 207 -18.85 0.18 -38.83
N ALA A 208 -18.00 -0.51 -39.58
CA ALA A 208 -18.11 -0.68 -41.03
C ALA A 208 -17.68 -2.09 -41.45
N GLY A 209 -18.64 -2.94 -41.78
CA GLY A 209 -18.36 -4.32 -42.18
C GLY A 209 -17.65 -5.10 -41.07
N ILE A 210 -16.43 -5.53 -41.34
CA ILE A 210 -15.57 -6.26 -40.38
C ILE A 210 -14.81 -5.33 -39.45
N PHE A 211 -14.83 -4.02 -39.66
CA PHE A 211 -14.03 -3.04 -38.94
C PHE A 211 -14.87 -2.34 -37.86
N GLU A 212 -14.30 -2.20 -36.68
CA GLU A 212 -14.83 -1.39 -35.60
C GLU A 212 -13.71 -0.52 -35.03
N ALA A 213 -13.99 0.77 -34.85
CA ALA A 213 -13.10 1.70 -34.18
C ALA A 213 -13.83 2.40 -33.02
N ASN A 214 -13.17 2.51 -31.88
CA ASN A 214 -13.64 3.30 -30.75
C ASN A 214 -12.56 4.33 -30.43
N VAL A 215 -12.95 5.61 -30.36
CA VAL A 215 -12.07 6.71 -29.97
C VAL A 215 -12.72 7.42 -28.79
N ALA A 216 -11.97 7.68 -27.73
CA ALA A 216 -12.47 8.36 -26.55
C ALA A 216 -11.47 9.40 -26.06
N GLY A 217 -12.01 10.50 -25.53
CA GLY A 217 -11.22 11.55 -24.86
C GLY A 217 -11.91 11.99 -23.56
N ARG A 218 -11.09 12.35 -22.60
CA ARG A 218 -11.50 12.90 -21.30
C ARG A 218 -10.62 14.10 -20.96
N ILE A 219 -11.22 15.12 -20.39
CA ILE A 219 -10.56 16.22 -19.70
C ILE A 219 -11.17 16.35 -18.32
N GLY A 220 -10.35 16.63 -17.31
CA GLY A 220 -10.80 16.72 -15.93
C GLY A 220 -9.95 17.68 -15.11
N TYR A 221 -10.48 18.02 -13.97
CA TYR A 221 -9.85 18.80 -12.94
C TYR A 221 -9.95 18.05 -11.62
N SER A 222 -8.82 17.91 -10.91
CA SER A 222 -8.75 17.26 -9.61
C SER A 222 -8.13 18.21 -8.60
N SER A 223 -8.74 18.31 -7.43
CA SER A 223 -8.23 19.10 -6.30
C SER A 223 -8.17 18.23 -5.06
N LEU A 224 -7.08 18.31 -4.31
CA LEU A 224 -6.93 17.59 -3.05
C LEU A 224 -6.26 18.47 -1.98
N TRP A 225 -6.68 18.28 -0.72
CA TRP A 225 -6.08 18.93 0.44
C TRP A 225 -6.38 18.15 1.72
N ARG A 226 -5.53 18.38 2.72
CA ARG A 226 -5.71 17.90 4.09
C ARG A 226 -6.33 19.00 4.96
N GLU A 227 -7.19 18.62 5.91
CA GLU A 227 -7.70 19.52 6.94
C GLU A 227 -7.48 18.87 8.30
N GLY A 228 -6.51 19.37 9.05
CA GLY A 228 -6.18 18.89 10.39
C GLY A 228 -7.16 19.43 11.42
N LEU A 229 -7.67 18.56 12.29
CA LEU A 229 -8.65 18.89 13.34
C LEU A 229 -8.00 19.06 14.71
N VAL A 230 -6.75 18.65 14.86
CA VAL A 230 -5.99 18.70 16.12
C VAL A 230 -4.66 19.41 15.91
N ARG A 231 -4.33 20.32 16.81
CA ARG A 231 -3.06 21.04 16.84
C ARG A 231 -2.04 20.27 17.67
N LYS A 232 -1.05 19.69 17.02
CA LYS A 232 0.04 18.99 17.69
C LYS A 232 1.13 19.94 18.17
N GLY A 233 1.72 19.65 19.32
CA GLY A 233 2.79 20.46 19.91
C GLY A 233 4.06 20.53 19.06
N LEU A 234 4.42 19.45 18.32
CA LEU A 234 5.56 19.47 17.41
C LEU A 234 5.35 20.36 16.18
N PHE A 235 4.10 20.49 15.72
CA PHE A 235 3.76 21.22 14.49
C PHE A 235 2.56 22.14 14.74
N PRO A 236 2.72 23.17 15.61
CA PRO A 236 1.60 23.95 16.07
C PRO A 236 1.10 24.98 15.05
N GLY A 237 1.94 25.35 14.06
CA GLY A 237 1.61 26.38 13.08
C GLY A 237 1.69 27.80 13.66
N LEU A 238 0.86 28.66 13.09
CA LEU A 238 0.70 30.06 13.49
C LEU A 238 -0.64 30.25 14.23
N ASP A 239 -0.80 31.39 14.88
CA ASP A 239 -2.08 31.85 15.41
C ASP A 239 -3.06 32.27 14.29
N GLU A 240 -4.29 32.63 14.64
CA GLU A 240 -5.30 33.08 13.66
C GLU A 240 -4.93 34.37 12.93
N ALA A 241 -4.06 35.20 13.53
CA ALA A 241 -3.57 36.44 12.92
C ALA A 241 -2.31 36.21 12.05
N GLY A 242 -1.79 34.97 11.99
CA GLY A 242 -0.59 34.61 11.22
C GLY A 242 0.72 34.90 11.95
N ASN A 243 0.70 35.08 13.28
CA ASN A 243 1.90 35.27 14.08
C ASN A 243 2.41 33.94 14.67
N PRO A 244 3.70 33.85 15.02
CA PRO A 244 4.23 32.75 15.78
C PRO A 244 3.49 32.53 17.10
N LEU A 245 3.29 31.26 17.47
CA LEU A 245 2.77 30.90 18.78
C LEU A 245 3.87 30.99 19.85
N TYR A 246 3.49 31.46 21.05
CA TYR A 246 4.38 31.60 22.19
C TYR A 246 3.86 30.80 23.39
N TYR A 247 4.79 30.24 24.17
CA TYR A 247 4.54 29.66 25.46
C TYR A 247 5.67 30.02 26.42
N ASP A 248 5.32 30.59 27.59
CA ASP A 248 6.27 31.04 28.61
C ASP A 248 7.39 31.97 28.05
N GLY A 249 6.98 32.85 27.15
CA GLY A 249 7.90 33.84 26.49
C GLY A 249 8.74 33.26 25.33
N ASN A 250 8.66 31.97 25.05
CA ASN A 250 9.40 31.32 23.99
C ASN A 250 8.53 31.06 22.77
N ILE A 251 9.11 31.17 21.57
CA ILE A 251 8.46 30.79 20.32
C ILE A 251 8.39 29.26 20.29
N ILE A 252 7.17 28.69 20.08
CA ILE A 252 6.94 27.26 19.92
C ILE A 252 6.58 26.88 18.48
N THR A 253 6.33 27.84 17.59
CA THR A 253 6.13 27.61 16.16
C THR A 253 7.39 27.03 15.54
N THR A 254 7.23 25.95 14.78
CA THR A 254 8.29 25.28 14.03
C THR A 254 8.24 25.68 12.56
N TYR A 255 9.39 25.80 11.93
CA TYR A 255 9.51 26.23 10.55
C TYR A 255 10.26 25.18 9.72
N ASP A 256 9.95 25.09 8.44
CA ASP A 256 10.76 24.35 7.47
C ASP A 256 12.02 25.14 7.07
N VAL A 257 12.85 24.57 6.19
CA VAL A 257 14.10 25.20 5.73
C VAL A 257 13.89 26.47 4.92
N ASP A 258 12.72 26.62 4.34
CA ASP A 258 12.34 27.81 3.57
C ASP A 258 11.72 28.89 4.47
N GLY A 259 11.68 28.65 5.78
CA GLY A 259 11.12 29.58 6.77
C GLY A 259 9.59 29.59 6.82
N LYS A 260 8.91 28.59 6.24
CA LYS A 260 7.46 28.44 6.30
C LYS A 260 7.08 27.68 7.56
N ALA A 261 6.09 28.18 8.30
CA ALA A 261 5.60 27.51 9.50
C ALA A 261 4.97 26.15 9.16
N ILE A 262 5.38 25.11 9.90
CA ILE A 262 4.82 23.77 9.78
C ILE A 262 3.60 23.66 10.70
N THR A 263 2.48 23.18 10.17
CA THR A 263 1.25 23.02 10.94
C THR A 263 0.65 21.63 10.79
N SER A 264 0.03 21.14 11.86
CA SER A 264 -0.83 19.96 11.88
C SER A 264 -2.31 20.34 11.78
N TYR A 265 -2.67 21.60 12.06
CA TYR A 265 -4.04 22.10 12.19
C TYR A 265 -4.48 22.93 10.98
N GLY A 266 -5.79 22.90 10.70
CA GLY A 266 -6.40 23.65 9.62
C GLY A 266 -6.15 23.06 8.22
N GLU A 267 -6.57 23.79 7.19
CA GLU A 267 -6.39 23.38 5.80
C GLU A 267 -4.94 23.49 5.35
N SER A 268 -4.48 22.47 4.65
CA SER A 268 -3.22 22.51 3.89
C SER A 268 -3.37 23.38 2.65
N GLU A 269 -2.26 23.64 1.97
CA GLU A 269 -2.28 24.10 0.58
C GLU A 269 -3.14 23.12 -0.26
N LYS A 270 -4.01 23.68 -1.12
CA LYS A 270 -4.77 22.89 -2.09
C LYS A 270 -3.90 22.61 -3.30
N LYS A 271 -3.82 21.33 -3.69
CA LYS A 271 -3.12 20.94 -4.90
C LYS A 271 -4.14 20.64 -5.98
N ASP A 272 -4.00 21.36 -7.09
CA ASP A 272 -4.89 21.35 -8.22
C ASP A 272 -4.18 20.76 -9.44
N PHE A 273 -4.87 19.86 -10.13
CA PHE A 273 -4.32 19.14 -11.27
C PHE A 273 -5.29 19.17 -12.45
N LEU A 274 -4.78 19.51 -13.62
CA LEU A 274 -5.47 19.25 -14.88
C LEU A 274 -5.19 17.79 -15.27
N THR A 275 -6.25 17.02 -15.48
CA THR A 275 -6.19 15.60 -15.85
C THR A 275 -6.79 15.39 -17.22
N GLY A 276 -6.49 14.26 -17.84
CA GLY A 276 -7.07 13.97 -19.15
C GLY A 276 -6.62 12.62 -19.70
N SER A 277 -7.32 12.16 -20.72
CA SER A 277 -6.89 10.96 -21.45
C SER A 277 -7.42 10.95 -22.86
N GLY A 278 -6.67 10.29 -23.73
CA GLY A 278 -7.11 9.89 -25.07
C GLY A 278 -6.85 8.40 -25.27
N LYS A 279 -7.81 7.68 -25.83
CA LYS A 279 -7.64 6.26 -26.16
C LYS A 279 -8.32 5.89 -27.46
N VAL A 280 -7.75 4.91 -28.14
CA VAL A 280 -8.27 4.33 -29.37
C VAL A 280 -8.26 2.81 -29.24
N ASN A 281 -9.34 2.18 -29.70
CA ASN A 281 -9.41 0.73 -29.94
C ASN A 281 -9.79 0.51 -31.40
N LEU A 282 -9.05 -0.36 -32.07
CA LEU A 282 -9.32 -0.79 -33.45
C LEU A 282 -9.53 -2.30 -33.44
N SER A 283 -10.61 -2.77 -34.06
CA SER A 283 -10.97 -4.19 -34.10
C SER A 283 -11.34 -4.65 -35.50
N LEU A 284 -10.87 -5.84 -35.89
CA LEU A 284 -11.20 -6.53 -37.12
C LEU A 284 -11.85 -7.88 -36.79
N TYR A 285 -13.06 -8.09 -37.24
CA TYR A 285 -13.83 -9.32 -37.05
C TYR A 285 -13.82 -10.15 -38.34
N PHE A 286 -13.25 -11.34 -38.28
CA PHE A 286 -13.21 -12.25 -39.41
C PHE A 286 -14.19 -13.40 -39.24
N LYS A 287 -14.55 -14.05 -40.37
CA LYS A 287 -15.38 -15.24 -40.34
C LYS A 287 -14.70 -16.36 -39.53
N GLY A 288 -15.53 -17.26 -38.95
CA GLY A 288 -15.00 -18.38 -38.17
C GLY A 288 -14.66 -18.05 -36.71
N GLY A 289 -14.99 -16.84 -36.21
CA GLY A 289 -14.80 -16.48 -34.79
C GLY A 289 -13.44 -15.86 -34.48
N HIS A 290 -12.72 -15.38 -35.50
CA HIS A 290 -11.43 -14.70 -35.31
C HIS A 290 -11.61 -13.20 -35.14
N ARG A 291 -10.88 -12.61 -34.20
CA ARG A 291 -10.81 -11.17 -33.97
C ARG A 291 -9.34 -10.74 -33.77
N LEU A 292 -8.92 -9.72 -34.49
CA LEU A 292 -7.67 -9.00 -34.25
C LEU A 292 -8.04 -7.61 -33.75
N TYR A 293 -7.44 -7.16 -32.63
CA TYR A 293 -7.69 -5.81 -32.14
C TYR A 293 -6.46 -5.24 -31.45
N ALA A 294 -6.38 -3.92 -31.44
CA ALA A 294 -5.33 -3.18 -30.80
C ALA A 294 -5.93 -2.02 -30.00
N ASP A 295 -5.37 -1.78 -28.85
CA ASP A 295 -5.69 -0.67 -27.97
C ASP A 295 -4.47 0.23 -27.80
N ALA A 296 -4.68 1.54 -27.73
CA ALA A 296 -3.65 2.49 -27.34
C ALA A 296 -4.28 3.63 -26.54
N GLY A 297 -3.56 4.14 -25.55
CA GLY A 297 -4.03 5.23 -24.71
C GLY A 297 -2.91 6.03 -24.09
N TYR A 298 -3.21 7.30 -23.83
CA TYR A 298 -2.38 8.18 -23.03
C TYR A 298 -3.24 8.83 -21.94
N PHE A 299 -2.77 8.77 -20.71
CA PHE A 299 -3.50 9.20 -19.51
C PHE A 299 -2.64 10.15 -18.71
N VAL A 300 -3.26 11.19 -18.16
CA VAL A 300 -2.68 12.14 -17.23
C VAL A 300 -3.60 12.19 -16.01
N ASP A 301 -3.17 11.63 -14.90
CA ASP A 301 -3.97 11.49 -13.70
C ASP A 301 -3.33 12.20 -12.50
N ALA A 302 -4.16 12.73 -11.60
CA ALA A 302 -3.69 13.31 -10.35
C ALA A 302 -3.13 12.22 -9.43
N PRO A 303 -2.09 12.50 -8.62
CA PRO A 303 -1.67 11.60 -7.57
C PRO A 303 -2.79 11.39 -6.54
N THR A 304 -2.74 10.27 -5.84
CA THR A 304 -3.67 9.98 -4.76
C THR A 304 -3.36 10.85 -3.53
N PHE A 305 -4.31 10.97 -2.60
CA PHE A 305 -4.08 11.70 -1.35
C PHE A 305 -2.89 11.15 -0.56
N SER A 306 -2.73 9.82 -0.49
CA SER A 306 -1.61 9.18 0.22
C SER A 306 -0.24 9.44 -0.42
N GLN A 307 -0.19 9.69 -1.72
CA GLN A 307 1.03 10.04 -2.46
C GLN A 307 1.36 11.54 -2.38
N ALA A 308 0.41 12.35 -1.89
CA ALA A 308 0.55 13.80 -1.89
C ALA A 308 1.09 14.37 -0.58
N PHE A 309 0.96 13.66 0.54
CA PHE A 309 1.37 14.14 1.86
C PHE A 309 2.45 13.25 2.47
N VAL A 310 3.49 13.88 3.00
CA VAL A 310 4.65 13.16 3.58
C VAL A 310 4.25 12.37 4.82
N SER A 311 3.50 13.00 5.74
CA SER A 311 2.98 12.37 6.96
C SER A 311 1.65 13.01 7.36
N PRO A 312 0.52 12.60 6.76
CA PRO A 312 -0.76 13.26 7.01
C PRO A 312 -1.29 13.07 8.43
N ARG A 313 -0.75 12.13 9.21
CA ARG A 313 -1.09 11.96 10.63
C ARG A 313 -0.48 13.05 11.51
N THR A 314 0.62 13.65 11.08
CA THR A 314 1.38 14.58 11.91
C THR A 314 1.29 16.03 11.43
N ARG A 315 1.24 16.28 10.11
CA ARG A 315 1.37 17.63 9.55
C ARG A 315 0.82 17.79 8.14
N ASN A 316 0.71 19.05 7.71
CA ASN A 316 0.19 19.47 6.39
C ASN A 316 1.26 19.46 5.26
N THR A 317 2.43 18.88 5.47
CA THR A 317 3.54 18.92 4.51
C THR A 317 3.23 18.07 3.27
N ILE A 318 3.27 18.70 2.11
CA ILE A 318 3.07 18.10 0.81
C ILE A 318 4.40 17.55 0.29
N VAL A 319 4.34 16.43 -0.44
CA VAL A 319 5.50 15.84 -1.12
C VAL A 319 6.08 16.87 -2.10
N PRO A 320 7.38 17.20 -2.01
CA PRO A 320 8.01 18.09 -2.95
C PRO A 320 7.96 17.54 -4.39
N ASP A 321 7.92 18.46 -5.38
CA ASP A 321 7.87 18.12 -6.81
C ASP A 321 6.72 17.21 -7.23
N LEU A 322 5.61 17.24 -6.50
CA LEU A 322 4.41 16.46 -6.79
C LEU A 322 3.84 16.80 -8.18
N LYS A 323 3.71 15.81 -9.05
CA LYS A 323 3.27 15.95 -10.44
C LYS A 323 2.10 15.01 -10.75
N THR A 324 1.42 15.27 -11.87
CA THR A 324 0.50 14.30 -12.46
C THR A 324 1.25 13.09 -12.97
N VAL A 325 0.69 11.91 -12.75
CA VAL A 325 1.18 10.65 -13.30
C VAL A 325 0.76 10.56 -14.77
N LYS A 326 1.70 10.21 -15.65
CA LYS A 326 1.48 10.07 -17.09
C LYS A 326 1.66 8.62 -17.48
N THR A 327 0.64 8.04 -18.11
CA THR A 327 0.68 6.64 -18.56
C THR A 327 0.46 6.57 -20.05
N ALA A 328 1.41 5.98 -20.76
CA ALA A 328 1.26 5.58 -22.16
C ALA A 328 1.14 4.06 -22.22
N SER A 329 0.07 3.55 -22.82
CA SER A 329 -0.19 2.11 -22.91
C SER A 329 -0.62 1.73 -24.32
N ALA A 330 -0.15 0.58 -24.79
CA ALA A 330 -0.60 -0.02 -26.05
C ALA A 330 -0.57 -1.54 -25.94
N ASP A 331 -1.54 -2.18 -26.57
CA ASP A 331 -1.58 -3.64 -26.69
C ASP A 331 -2.14 -4.07 -28.05
N ILE A 332 -1.74 -5.29 -28.45
CA ILE A 332 -2.26 -5.98 -29.63
C ILE A 332 -2.75 -7.35 -29.24
N ASN A 333 -3.93 -7.69 -29.70
CA ASN A 333 -4.66 -8.88 -29.28
C ASN A 333 -5.13 -9.68 -30.48
N TYR A 334 -4.96 -11.00 -30.41
CA TYR A 334 -5.65 -11.94 -31.25
C TYR A 334 -6.58 -12.80 -30.40
N ALA A 335 -7.85 -12.88 -30.78
CA ALA A 335 -8.83 -13.73 -30.11
C ALA A 335 -9.51 -14.65 -31.13
N PHE A 336 -9.71 -15.91 -30.70
CA PHE A 336 -10.47 -16.93 -31.44
C PHE A 336 -11.54 -17.49 -30.52
N SER A 337 -12.78 -17.51 -30.98
CA SER A 337 -13.91 -18.08 -30.23
C SER A 337 -14.87 -18.76 -31.19
N ASN A 338 -14.86 -20.10 -31.22
CA ASN A 338 -15.73 -20.92 -32.08
C ASN A 338 -15.85 -22.34 -31.50
N ALA A 339 -17.04 -22.94 -31.60
CA ALA A 339 -17.32 -24.33 -31.23
C ALA A 339 -16.82 -24.76 -29.83
N GLY A 340 -16.85 -23.82 -28.87
CA GLY A 340 -16.37 -24.06 -27.50
C GLY A 340 -14.86 -23.81 -27.31
N TYR A 341 -14.10 -23.63 -28.37
CA TYR A 341 -12.70 -23.17 -28.30
C TYR A 341 -12.64 -21.67 -28.07
N ASN A 342 -11.90 -21.26 -27.08
CA ASN A 342 -11.61 -19.85 -26.81
C ASN A 342 -10.10 -19.72 -26.62
N VAL A 343 -9.47 -18.83 -27.38
CA VAL A 343 -8.03 -18.54 -27.28
C VAL A 343 -7.84 -17.05 -27.40
N ARG A 344 -7.01 -16.45 -26.54
CA ARG A 344 -6.58 -15.06 -26.66
C ARG A 344 -5.08 -14.97 -26.43
N VAL A 345 -4.40 -14.24 -27.30
CA VAL A 345 -3.00 -13.87 -27.17
C VAL A 345 -2.94 -12.34 -27.15
N THR A 346 -2.23 -11.79 -26.17
CA THR A 346 -2.03 -10.35 -26.02
C THR A 346 -0.53 -10.05 -25.91
N GLY A 347 -0.04 -9.08 -26.67
CA GLY A 347 1.24 -8.43 -26.41
C GLY A 347 0.97 -7.01 -25.91
N PHE A 348 1.61 -6.57 -24.83
CA PHE A 348 1.36 -5.26 -24.22
C PHE A 348 2.64 -4.51 -23.90
N TYR A 349 2.53 -3.19 -23.91
CA TYR A 349 3.54 -2.25 -23.45
C TYR A 349 2.89 -1.10 -22.70
N THR A 350 3.36 -0.80 -21.49
CA THR A 350 2.93 0.35 -20.69
C THR A 350 4.15 1.07 -20.12
N TYR A 351 4.15 2.39 -20.22
CA TYR A 351 5.15 3.26 -19.62
C TYR A 351 4.44 4.25 -18.69
N ILE A 352 4.83 4.26 -17.41
CA ILE A 352 4.28 5.12 -16.37
C ILE A 352 5.38 6.08 -15.94
N LYS A 353 5.05 7.36 -15.87
CA LYS A 353 6.02 8.43 -15.62
C LYS A 353 5.56 9.38 -14.52
N ASP A 354 6.54 9.98 -13.83
CA ASP A 354 6.34 11.01 -12.82
C ASP A 354 5.52 10.51 -11.60
N GLN A 355 5.62 9.23 -11.24
CA GLN A 355 4.99 8.71 -10.02
C GLN A 355 5.67 9.29 -8.77
N SER A 356 4.89 9.44 -7.71
CA SER A 356 5.35 9.73 -6.35
C SER A 356 4.90 8.62 -5.41
N ASP A 357 5.68 8.38 -4.37
CA ASP A 357 5.35 7.43 -3.31
C ASP A 357 5.89 7.92 -1.96
N VAL A 358 5.26 7.49 -0.88
CA VAL A 358 5.70 7.78 0.48
C VAL A 358 5.78 6.49 1.27
N MET A 359 6.97 6.09 1.61
CA MET A 359 7.26 4.93 2.45
C MET A 359 7.60 5.38 3.87
N SER A 360 7.01 4.74 4.88
CA SER A 360 7.27 5.03 6.28
C SER A 360 7.81 3.79 6.98
N PHE A 361 8.97 3.94 7.64
CA PHE A 361 9.63 2.88 8.39
C PHE A 361 9.95 3.37 9.79
N TYR A 362 9.89 2.47 10.76
CA TYR A 362 10.46 2.75 12.07
C TYR A 362 11.99 2.64 12.00
N ASP A 363 12.67 3.72 12.37
CA ASP A 363 14.13 3.81 12.39
C ASP A 363 14.63 3.75 13.84
N ASP A 364 15.33 2.68 14.17
CA ASP A 364 15.87 2.49 15.53
C ASP A 364 16.94 3.50 15.90
N SER A 365 17.72 4.00 14.94
CA SER A 365 18.77 4.98 15.20
C SER A 365 18.18 6.33 15.60
N GLN A 366 17.03 6.65 15.05
CA GLN A 366 16.25 7.86 15.35
C GLN A 366 15.16 7.60 16.39
N ASN A 367 14.90 6.32 16.72
CA ASN A 367 13.78 5.87 17.55
C ASN A 367 12.44 6.50 17.17
N SER A 368 12.20 6.73 15.89
CA SER A 368 11.03 7.39 15.33
C SER A 368 10.68 6.82 13.98
N PHE A 369 9.49 7.19 13.48
CA PHE A 369 9.15 6.92 12.09
C PHE A 369 9.90 7.87 11.15
N THR A 370 10.59 7.27 10.19
CA THR A 370 11.22 7.96 9.06
C THR A 370 10.32 7.81 7.84
N ASN A 371 10.01 8.94 7.19
CA ASN A 371 9.23 8.95 5.95
C ASN A 371 10.17 9.27 4.79
N PHE A 372 10.13 8.44 3.77
CA PHE A 372 10.82 8.63 2.50
C PHE A 372 9.80 9.03 1.44
N ALA A 373 9.68 10.32 1.17
CA ALA A 373 8.86 10.83 0.09
C ALA A 373 9.67 10.83 -1.20
N MET A 374 9.25 10.05 -2.18
CA MET A 374 9.92 9.92 -3.48
C MET A 374 9.11 10.56 -4.58
N SER A 375 9.77 11.24 -5.50
CA SER A 375 9.15 11.83 -6.69
C SER A 375 9.97 11.54 -7.95
N GLY A 376 9.30 11.44 -9.10
CA GLY A 376 9.91 11.17 -10.39
C GLY A 376 10.30 9.70 -10.57
N MET A 377 9.48 8.77 -10.07
CA MET A 377 9.61 7.34 -10.37
C MET A 377 8.93 7.03 -11.70
N ASP A 378 9.67 6.38 -12.59
CA ASP A 378 9.16 5.91 -13.87
C ASP A 378 9.26 4.38 -13.94
N GLU A 379 8.27 3.77 -14.58
CA GLU A 379 8.18 2.32 -14.77
C GLU A 379 7.91 1.95 -16.22
N ARG A 380 8.38 0.78 -16.63
CA ARG A 380 8.06 0.16 -17.91
C ARG A 380 7.56 -1.26 -17.68
N HIS A 381 6.41 -1.55 -18.25
CA HIS A 381 5.78 -2.86 -18.24
C HIS A 381 5.64 -3.35 -19.66
N VAL A 382 6.23 -4.48 -20.00
CA VAL A 382 6.15 -5.12 -21.31
C VAL A 382 5.99 -6.61 -21.17
N GLY A 383 5.11 -7.22 -21.95
CA GLY A 383 4.89 -8.65 -21.81
C GLY A 383 3.93 -9.24 -22.83
N VAL A 384 3.71 -10.54 -22.63
CA VAL A 384 2.77 -11.34 -23.41
C VAL A 384 1.86 -12.13 -22.48
N GLU A 385 0.62 -12.30 -22.90
CA GLU A 385 -0.38 -13.09 -22.20
C GLU A 385 -1.04 -14.09 -23.15
N LEU A 386 -1.32 -15.28 -22.67
CA LEU A 386 -2.09 -16.31 -23.35
C LEU A 386 -3.22 -16.77 -22.42
N GLY A 387 -4.45 -16.76 -22.90
CA GLY A 387 -5.59 -17.40 -22.24
C GLY A 387 -6.26 -18.35 -23.20
N PHE A 388 -6.61 -19.54 -22.71
CA PHE A 388 -7.33 -20.52 -23.52
C PHE A 388 -8.32 -21.36 -22.72
N LYS A 389 -9.38 -21.79 -23.41
CA LYS A 389 -10.28 -22.84 -22.97
C LYS A 389 -10.60 -23.73 -24.17
N ILE A 390 -10.28 -25.01 -24.06
CA ILE A 390 -10.33 -25.98 -25.15
C ILE A 390 -11.17 -27.20 -24.70
N PRO A 391 -12.26 -27.52 -25.40
CA PRO A 391 -13.00 -28.74 -25.12
C PRO A 391 -12.13 -29.97 -25.40
N THR A 392 -12.24 -30.98 -24.55
CA THR A 392 -11.55 -32.26 -24.75
C THR A 392 -12.44 -33.26 -25.48
N PRO A 393 -11.93 -34.40 -25.96
CA PRO A 393 -12.76 -35.51 -26.48
C PRO A 393 -13.72 -36.11 -25.43
N VAL A 394 -13.44 -35.87 -24.13
CA VAL A 394 -14.34 -36.33 -23.06
C VAL A 394 -15.50 -35.33 -22.93
N ASN A 395 -16.72 -35.86 -23.00
CA ASN A 395 -17.91 -35.02 -22.95
C ASN A 395 -17.96 -34.14 -21.73
N ASN A 396 -18.23 -32.84 -21.97
CA ASN A 396 -18.38 -31.80 -20.95
C ASN A 396 -17.10 -31.45 -20.15
N LEU A 397 -15.94 -31.95 -20.58
CA LEU A 397 -14.64 -31.64 -19.99
C LEU A 397 -13.87 -30.67 -20.91
N ALA A 398 -13.36 -29.61 -20.33
CA ALA A 398 -12.49 -28.65 -21.00
C ALA A 398 -11.16 -28.47 -20.23
N VAL A 399 -10.08 -28.28 -20.96
CA VAL A 399 -8.82 -27.75 -20.43
C VAL A 399 -8.85 -26.26 -20.56
N GLN A 400 -8.46 -25.56 -19.52
CA GLN A 400 -8.34 -24.11 -19.52
C GLN A 400 -7.00 -23.69 -18.93
N GLY A 401 -6.46 -22.58 -19.39
CA GLY A 401 -5.21 -22.09 -18.86
C GLY A 401 -5.00 -20.62 -19.18
N VAL A 402 -4.17 -20.03 -18.37
CA VAL A 402 -3.63 -18.68 -18.56
C VAL A 402 -2.12 -18.71 -18.35
N PHE A 403 -1.43 -17.89 -19.10
CA PHE A 403 0.00 -17.71 -18.99
C PHE A 403 0.30 -16.21 -19.18
N SER A 404 1.08 -15.63 -18.29
CA SER A 404 1.56 -14.25 -18.40
C SER A 404 3.07 -14.23 -18.14
N TYR A 405 3.81 -13.65 -19.05
CA TYR A 405 5.21 -13.35 -18.87
C TYR A 405 5.45 -11.89 -19.19
N GLY A 406 5.93 -11.15 -18.21
CA GLY A 406 6.21 -9.74 -18.35
C GLY A 406 7.55 -9.35 -17.75
N GLN A 407 7.93 -8.12 -18.04
CA GLN A 407 9.05 -7.44 -17.43
C GLN A 407 8.56 -6.08 -16.94
N TYR A 408 8.41 -5.95 -15.62
CA TYR A 408 7.93 -4.75 -14.94
C TYR A 408 9.10 -4.17 -14.16
N VAL A 409 9.67 -3.06 -14.65
CA VAL A 409 10.95 -2.54 -14.17
C VAL A 409 10.89 -1.04 -13.94
N TYR A 410 11.65 -0.58 -12.96
CA TYR A 410 11.94 0.83 -12.79
C TYR A 410 12.88 1.33 -13.88
N THR A 411 12.64 2.54 -14.39
CA THR A 411 13.42 3.14 -15.50
C THR A 411 14.06 4.47 -15.14
N SER A 412 13.69 5.05 -13.99
CA SER A 412 14.28 6.29 -13.46
C SER A 412 14.86 6.10 -12.07
N ASN A 413 15.74 6.99 -11.69
CA ASN A 413 16.22 7.16 -10.32
C ASN A 413 15.47 8.37 -9.71
N PRO A 414 14.56 8.15 -8.74
CA PRO A 414 13.75 9.23 -8.15
C PRO A 414 14.60 10.16 -7.28
N THR A 415 13.99 11.29 -6.94
CA THR A 415 14.47 12.15 -5.86
C THR A 415 13.75 11.75 -4.56
N MET A 416 14.50 11.58 -3.49
CA MET A 416 14.01 11.21 -2.17
C MET A 416 14.13 12.39 -1.21
N TYR A 417 13.10 12.62 -0.41
CA TYR A 417 13.07 13.54 0.71
C TYR A 417 12.81 12.72 1.98
N GLN A 418 13.76 12.74 2.90
CA GLN A 418 13.65 12.02 4.16
C GLN A 418 13.14 12.94 5.26
N THR A 419 12.15 12.52 6.03
CA THR A 419 11.62 13.25 7.18
C THR A 419 11.36 12.32 8.35
N PHE A 420 11.34 12.87 9.58
CA PHE A 420 11.01 12.15 10.80
C PHE A 420 9.72 12.69 11.41
N ASP A 421 8.93 11.84 12.07
CA ASP A 421 7.65 12.24 12.66
C ASP A 421 7.79 12.96 14.01
N ASN A 422 8.87 12.72 14.74
CA ASN A 422 9.11 13.26 16.07
C ASN A 422 10.03 14.50 16.09
N SER A 423 10.43 15.01 14.94
CA SER A 423 11.35 16.15 14.90
C SER A 423 10.61 17.45 14.65
N ALA A 424 10.71 18.37 15.61
CA ALA A 424 10.44 19.77 15.41
C ALA A 424 11.62 20.51 14.75
N GLU A 425 12.82 19.93 14.80
CA GLU A 425 13.93 20.44 14.03
C GLU A 425 13.63 20.28 12.55
N ILE A 426 13.96 21.31 11.80
CA ILE A 426 13.93 21.30 10.36
C ILE A 426 14.91 20.22 9.92
N ILE A 427 14.35 19.14 9.46
CA ILE A 427 15.13 17.98 9.13
C ILE A 427 16.10 18.34 8.04
N LYS A 428 17.37 18.02 8.26
CA LYS A 428 18.47 18.24 7.32
C LYS A 428 18.25 17.62 5.92
N SER A 429 17.14 16.96 5.71
CA SER A 429 16.80 16.20 4.50
C SER A 429 16.01 16.97 3.45
N THR A 430 15.87 18.24 3.56
CA THR A 430 15.00 19.03 2.67
C THR A 430 15.56 19.26 1.29
N TYR A 431 16.78 18.90 1.05
CA TYR A 431 17.32 18.84 -0.30
C TYR A 431 17.15 17.43 -0.80
N GLY A 432 16.26 17.23 -1.81
CA GLY A 432 16.05 15.93 -2.41
C GLY A 432 17.36 15.31 -2.86
N VAL A 433 17.59 14.09 -2.41
CA VAL A 433 18.75 13.28 -2.78
C VAL A 433 18.35 12.34 -3.90
N LYS A 434 19.09 12.34 -5.00
CA LYS A 434 18.91 11.30 -6.03
C LYS A 434 19.25 9.94 -5.44
N ILE A 435 18.42 8.93 -5.72
CA ILE A 435 18.70 7.55 -5.35
C ILE A 435 19.40 6.88 -6.54
N PRO A 436 20.73 6.80 -6.58
CA PRO A 436 21.48 6.40 -7.77
C PRO A 436 21.21 4.96 -8.20
N TYR A 437 20.85 4.09 -7.25
CA TYR A 437 20.68 2.66 -7.49
C TYR A 437 19.21 2.19 -7.42
N TRP A 438 18.24 3.08 -7.67
CA TRP A 438 16.82 2.69 -7.63
C TRP A 438 16.40 1.83 -8.82
N LYS A 439 16.72 2.24 -10.04
CA LYS A 439 16.33 1.48 -11.24
C LYS A 439 17.21 0.26 -11.50
N SER A 440 18.47 0.32 -11.08
CA SER A 440 19.46 -0.73 -11.32
C SER A 440 20.76 -0.43 -10.58
N HIS A 441 21.60 -1.44 -10.40
CA HIS A 441 22.96 -1.32 -9.84
C HIS A 441 23.96 -2.15 -10.64
N PRO A 442 25.26 -1.85 -10.56
CA PRO A 442 26.31 -2.70 -11.14
C PRO A 442 26.42 -4.01 -10.35
N GLY A 443 26.42 -5.14 -11.04
CA GLY A 443 26.69 -6.44 -10.42
C GLY A 443 28.17 -6.79 -10.44
N LEU A 444 28.60 -7.75 -9.61
CA LEU A 444 29.97 -8.23 -9.53
C LEU A 444 30.46 -8.87 -10.84
N ASP A 445 29.55 -9.33 -11.69
CA ASP A 445 29.84 -9.87 -13.02
C ASP A 445 30.06 -8.79 -14.09
N GLY A 446 30.09 -7.52 -13.70
CA GLY A 446 30.21 -6.37 -14.58
C GLY A 446 28.95 -6.02 -15.37
N LYS A 447 27.82 -6.71 -15.12
CA LYS A 447 26.55 -6.43 -15.78
C LYS A 447 25.68 -5.56 -14.89
N THR A 448 24.84 -4.75 -15.52
CA THR A 448 23.82 -4.00 -14.82
C THR A 448 22.67 -4.93 -14.40
N LYS A 449 22.37 -4.98 -13.11
CA LYS A 449 21.24 -5.69 -12.53
C LYS A 449 20.04 -4.74 -12.44
N GLN A 450 18.99 -5.04 -13.19
CA GLN A 450 17.74 -4.28 -13.22
C GLN A 450 16.92 -4.53 -11.95
N HIS A 451 16.23 -3.49 -11.43
CA HIS A 451 15.25 -3.64 -10.37
C HIS A 451 13.82 -3.70 -10.93
N TYR A 452 13.03 -4.54 -10.28
CA TYR A 452 11.69 -4.89 -10.72
C TYR A 452 10.64 -4.26 -9.79
N VAL A 453 9.48 -3.95 -10.37
CA VAL A 453 8.32 -3.50 -9.60
C VAL A 453 7.88 -4.66 -8.69
N PRO A 454 7.75 -4.43 -7.38
CA PRO A 454 7.46 -5.47 -6.41
C PRO A 454 6.01 -5.96 -6.46
N SER A 455 5.71 -7.00 -5.69
CA SER A 455 4.36 -7.54 -5.44
C SER A 455 3.62 -8.10 -6.66
N THR A 456 4.24 -8.07 -7.85
CA THR A 456 3.68 -8.64 -9.08
C THR A 456 4.66 -9.66 -9.65
N PRO A 457 4.27 -10.95 -9.80
CA PRO A 457 5.14 -11.94 -10.42
C PRO A 457 5.35 -11.59 -11.90
N GLN A 458 6.61 -11.67 -12.36
CA GLN A 458 6.94 -11.46 -13.77
C GLN A 458 6.53 -12.67 -14.63
N LEU A 459 6.30 -13.81 -14.00
CA LEU A 459 5.80 -15.04 -14.61
C LEU A 459 4.68 -15.61 -13.76
N ALA A 460 3.50 -15.72 -14.35
CA ALA A 460 2.35 -16.37 -13.74
C ALA A 460 1.69 -17.32 -14.75
N ALA A 461 1.30 -18.49 -14.30
CA ALA A 461 0.58 -19.45 -15.11
C ALA A 461 -0.46 -20.19 -14.28
N SER A 462 -1.57 -20.55 -14.91
CA SER A 462 -2.57 -21.45 -14.33
C SER A 462 -2.99 -22.45 -15.40
N LEU A 463 -3.08 -23.72 -15.02
CA LEU A 463 -3.59 -24.79 -15.88
C LEU A 463 -4.63 -25.58 -15.12
N GLY A 464 -5.82 -25.72 -15.71
CA GLY A 464 -6.93 -26.36 -15.04
C GLY A 464 -7.81 -27.20 -15.95
N LEU A 465 -8.63 -28.00 -15.30
CA LEU A 465 -9.69 -28.81 -15.87
C LEU A 465 -11.03 -28.31 -15.38
N SER A 466 -12.00 -28.20 -16.28
CA SER A 466 -13.38 -27.80 -15.99
C SER A 466 -14.35 -28.79 -16.55
N TRP A 467 -15.15 -29.44 -15.70
CA TRP A 467 -16.17 -30.39 -16.08
C TRP A 467 -17.56 -29.93 -15.63
N ASN A 468 -18.50 -29.87 -16.59
CA ASN A 468 -19.86 -29.40 -16.35
C ASN A 468 -20.89 -30.34 -16.96
N LYS A 469 -21.70 -31.03 -16.13
CA LYS A 469 -22.75 -31.95 -16.60
C LYS A 469 -23.92 -31.99 -15.62
N ASN A 470 -25.14 -31.92 -16.10
CA ASN A 470 -26.37 -32.10 -15.31
C ASN A 470 -26.39 -31.22 -14.05
N TYR A 471 -26.02 -29.93 -14.22
CA TYR A 471 -25.91 -28.94 -13.12
C TYR A 471 -24.82 -29.26 -12.07
N TRP A 472 -23.95 -30.20 -12.29
CA TRP A 472 -22.68 -30.35 -11.61
C TRP A 472 -21.64 -29.45 -12.30
N PHE A 473 -20.78 -28.84 -11.52
CA PHE A 473 -19.51 -28.31 -12.00
C PHE A 473 -18.38 -28.80 -11.10
N ILE A 474 -17.27 -29.15 -11.70
CA ILE A 474 -16.05 -29.55 -11.01
C ILE A 474 -14.90 -28.85 -11.74
N ASP A 475 -14.14 -28.05 -11.02
CA ASP A 475 -12.96 -27.41 -11.54
C ASP A 475 -11.76 -27.76 -10.65
N ALA A 476 -10.61 -27.95 -11.26
CA ALA A 476 -9.34 -28.11 -10.56
C ALA A 476 -8.25 -27.40 -11.35
N ASP A 477 -7.39 -26.66 -10.68
CA ASP A 477 -6.30 -25.92 -11.32
C ASP A 477 -5.03 -25.94 -10.48
N VAL A 478 -3.93 -25.76 -11.18
CA VAL A 478 -2.59 -25.56 -10.62
C VAL A 478 -2.10 -24.19 -11.05
N ASP A 479 -1.81 -23.34 -10.07
CA ASP A 479 -1.20 -22.05 -10.28
C ASP A 479 0.30 -22.13 -10.06
N PHE A 480 1.06 -21.41 -10.87
CA PHE A 480 2.51 -21.25 -10.76
C PHE A 480 2.90 -19.77 -10.80
N PHE A 481 3.78 -19.37 -9.89
CA PHE A 481 4.32 -18.00 -9.81
C PHE A 481 5.85 -18.05 -9.72
N ASP A 482 6.51 -17.17 -10.43
CA ASP A 482 7.97 -16.96 -10.35
C ASP A 482 8.33 -15.50 -10.62
N LYS A 483 9.55 -15.13 -10.22
CA LYS A 483 10.09 -13.78 -10.41
C LYS A 483 9.23 -12.70 -9.75
N SER A 484 8.80 -12.98 -8.51
CA SER A 484 8.29 -11.96 -7.60
C SER A 484 9.44 -11.36 -6.81
N TYR A 485 9.38 -10.05 -6.54
CA TYR A 485 10.47 -9.30 -5.93
C TYR A 485 9.99 -8.56 -4.68
N MET A 486 10.94 -8.33 -3.77
CA MET A 486 10.74 -7.59 -2.52
C MET A 486 10.56 -6.09 -2.77
N ASP A 487 9.75 -5.43 -1.92
CA ASP A 487 9.71 -3.98 -1.82
C ASP A 487 11.04 -3.43 -1.33
N MET A 488 11.57 -2.48 -2.08
CA MET A 488 12.89 -1.92 -1.85
C MET A 488 12.84 -0.77 -0.85
N ASN A 489 13.77 -0.79 0.13
CA ASN A 489 14.01 0.37 0.97
C ASN A 489 14.84 1.41 0.22
N PRO A 490 14.36 2.65 0.09
CA PRO A 490 15.09 3.70 -0.63
C PRO A 490 16.48 3.99 -0.05
N LEU A 491 16.64 3.89 1.27
CA LEU A 491 17.90 4.15 1.95
C LEU A 491 19.04 3.26 1.44
N PHE A 492 18.78 1.96 1.22
CA PHE A 492 19.79 1.01 0.77
C PHE A 492 20.27 1.25 -0.67
N ARG A 493 19.58 2.11 -1.43
CA ARG A 493 19.94 2.48 -2.82
C ARG A 493 20.59 3.85 -2.92
N THR A 494 21.00 4.43 -1.77
CA THR A 494 21.74 5.70 -1.70
C THR A 494 23.26 5.48 -1.63
N ASP A 495 24.02 6.47 -2.05
CA ASP A 495 25.49 6.44 -1.90
C ASP A 495 25.91 6.34 -0.43
N MET A 496 25.13 6.93 0.47
CA MET A 496 25.42 6.87 1.92
C MET A 496 25.41 5.42 2.45
N ALA A 497 24.43 4.63 2.06
CA ALA A 497 24.33 3.24 2.54
C ALA A 497 25.33 2.30 1.84
N THR A 498 25.68 2.58 0.58
CA THR A 498 26.61 1.77 -0.21
C THR A 498 28.07 2.11 0.05
N ALA A 499 28.37 3.25 0.66
CA ALA A 499 29.74 3.65 1.00
C ALA A 499 30.28 2.98 2.26
N GLY A 500 29.44 2.33 3.06
CA GLY A 500 29.88 1.74 4.33
C GLY A 500 30.33 2.79 5.38
N PRO A 501 30.77 2.34 6.56
CA PRO A 501 31.22 3.22 7.65
C PRO A 501 32.53 3.97 7.36
N ASP A 502 33.37 3.44 6.46
CA ASP A 502 34.66 4.03 6.06
C ASP A 502 34.53 5.07 4.93
N GLY A 503 33.32 5.21 4.35
CA GLY A 503 33.04 6.12 3.25
C GLY A 503 33.59 5.67 1.89
N ILE A 504 34.08 4.45 1.77
CA ILE A 504 34.64 3.88 0.53
C ILE A 504 33.55 3.10 -0.20
N VAL A 505 33.32 3.43 -1.45
CA VAL A 505 32.34 2.75 -2.31
C VAL A 505 33.04 1.69 -3.15
N THR A 506 32.73 0.42 -2.92
CA THR A 506 33.20 -0.70 -3.75
C THR A 506 32.06 -1.31 -4.55
N ALA A 507 32.38 -2.03 -5.62
CA ALA A 507 31.36 -2.76 -6.40
C ALA A 507 30.67 -3.84 -5.55
N GLU A 508 31.37 -4.42 -4.60
CA GLU A 508 30.85 -5.46 -3.70
C GLU A 508 29.83 -4.88 -2.71
N GLU A 509 30.10 -3.69 -2.16
CA GLU A 509 29.18 -2.99 -1.26
C GLU A 509 27.93 -2.52 -1.99
N ILE A 510 28.08 -1.99 -3.20
CA ILE A 510 26.93 -1.62 -4.03
C ILE A 510 26.08 -2.85 -4.34
N ASP A 511 26.68 -3.95 -4.81
CA ASP A 511 25.94 -5.18 -5.15
C ASP A 511 25.23 -5.77 -3.91
N TYR A 512 25.87 -5.74 -2.75
CA TYR A 512 25.29 -6.21 -1.49
C TYR A 512 24.12 -5.31 -1.02
N MET A 513 24.34 -3.99 -0.94
CA MET A 513 23.36 -3.08 -0.39
C MET A 513 22.19 -2.79 -1.34
N ALA A 514 22.48 -2.58 -2.62
CA ALA A 514 21.47 -2.17 -3.58
C ALA A 514 20.70 -3.33 -4.21
N SER A 515 21.13 -4.59 -4.04
CA SER A 515 20.44 -5.74 -4.65
C SER A 515 19.00 -5.88 -4.15
N GLN A 516 18.10 -6.21 -5.06
CA GLN A 516 16.70 -6.52 -4.76
C GLN A 516 16.53 -8.03 -4.55
N GLU A 517 15.87 -8.42 -3.47
CA GLU A 517 15.58 -9.82 -3.18
C GLU A 517 14.50 -10.36 -4.13
N LYS A 518 14.76 -11.54 -4.71
CA LYS A 518 13.81 -12.31 -5.50
C LYS A 518 13.23 -13.42 -4.62
N PHE A 519 11.90 -13.59 -4.65
CA PHE A 519 11.24 -14.71 -3.96
C PHE A 519 11.34 -16.01 -4.75
N ASP A 520 11.25 -17.12 -4.02
CA ASP A 520 11.20 -18.45 -4.60
C ASP A 520 9.93 -18.64 -5.43
N SER A 521 10.01 -19.50 -6.44
CA SER A 521 8.85 -19.92 -7.22
C SER A 521 7.87 -20.73 -6.37
N ALA A 522 6.58 -20.63 -6.66
CA ALA A 522 5.54 -21.28 -5.90
C ALA A 522 4.49 -21.95 -6.78
N PHE A 523 3.99 -23.07 -6.29
CA PHE A 523 2.84 -23.80 -6.85
C PHE A 523 1.70 -23.82 -5.85
N LEU A 524 0.47 -23.64 -6.33
CA LEU A 524 -0.76 -23.78 -5.57
C LEU A 524 -1.69 -24.72 -6.34
N VAL A 525 -2.42 -25.57 -5.62
CA VAL A 525 -3.44 -26.43 -6.18
C VAL A 525 -4.78 -26.04 -5.60
N ASN A 526 -5.76 -25.80 -6.47
CA ASN A 526 -7.11 -25.42 -6.09
C ASN A 526 -8.13 -26.37 -6.71
N ALA A 527 -9.29 -26.48 -6.07
CA ALA A 527 -10.42 -27.20 -6.64
C ALA A 527 -11.75 -26.57 -6.20
N SER A 528 -12.75 -26.72 -7.05
CA SER A 528 -14.12 -26.39 -6.70
C SER A 528 -15.09 -27.44 -7.19
N VAL A 529 -16.17 -27.66 -6.43
CA VAL A 529 -17.26 -28.55 -6.79
C VAL A 529 -18.58 -27.92 -6.40
N GLY A 530 -19.58 -28.05 -7.25
CA GLY A 530 -20.91 -27.59 -6.92
C GLY A 530 -21.99 -28.31 -7.71
N LYS A 531 -23.22 -28.18 -7.20
CA LYS A 531 -24.41 -28.80 -7.75
C LYS A 531 -25.61 -27.90 -7.55
N SER A 532 -26.46 -27.85 -8.58
CA SER A 532 -27.80 -27.26 -8.49
C SER A 532 -28.88 -28.30 -8.74
N TRP A 533 -29.95 -28.21 -7.99
CA TRP A 533 -31.17 -28.96 -8.17
C TRP A 533 -32.32 -28.01 -8.45
N TYR A 534 -33.17 -28.39 -9.39
CA TYR A 534 -34.39 -27.68 -9.74
C TYR A 534 -35.61 -28.49 -9.35
N PHE A 535 -36.50 -27.89 -8.57
CA PHE A 535 -37.73 -28.52 -8.11
C PHE A 535 -38.91 -27.76 -8.68
N GLN A 536 -39.87 -28.48 -9.27
CA GLN A 536 -41.11 -27.94 -9.83
C GLN A 536 -40.90 -26.78 -10.81
N ARG A 537 -39.74 -26.68 -11.46
CA ARG A 537 -39.34 -25.57 -12.35
C ARG A 537 -39.39 -24.14 -11.70
N LYS A 538 -39.61 -24.08 -10.40
CA LYS A 538 -39.77 -22.81 -9.64
C LYS A 538 -38.65 -22.64 -8.61
N TYR A 539 -38.27 -23.70 -7.94
CA TYR A 539 -37.32 -23.62 -6.85
C TYR A 539 -35.94 -24.16 -7.28
N GLN A 540 -34.90 -23.48 -6.89
CA GLN A 540 -33.52 -23.93 -7.12
C GLN A 540 -32.79 -24.00 -5.79
N LEU A 541 -32.28 -25.17 -5.43
CA LEU A 541 -31.33 -25.38 -4.34
C LEU A 541 -29.95 -25.64 -4.95
N GLY A 542 -28.92 -25.09 -4.39
CA GLY A 542 -27.57 -25.39 -4.84
C GLY A 542 -26.53 -25.20 -3.76
N PHE A 543 -25.38 -25.81 -3.98
CA PHE A 543 -24.19 -25.57 -3.20
C PHE A 543 -22.96 -25.40 -4.09
N SER A 544 -21.96 -24.71 -3.59
CA SER A 544 -20.60 -24.72 -4.13
C SER A 544 -19.58 -24.75 -3.00
N LEU A 545 -18.64 -25.68 -3.07
CA LEU A 545 -17.48 -25.77 -2.21
C LEU A 545 -16.26 -25.42 -3.04
N GLN A 546 -15.51 -24.40 -2.59
CA GLN A 546 -14.22 -24.04 -3.15
C GLN A 546 -13.15 -24.31 -2.09
N VAL A 547 -12.07 -24.96 -2.50
CA VAL A 547 -10.89 -25.22 -1.67
C VAL A 547 -9.69 -24.62 -2.40
N LYS A 548 -9.00 -23.70 -1.75
CA LYS A 548 -7.77 -23.09 -2.26
C LYS A 548 -6.57 -23.60 -1.48
N ASN A 549 -5.44 -23.70 -2.17
CA ASN A 549 -4.18 -24.18 -1.61
C ASN A 549 -4.35 -25.54 -0.89
N ILE A 550 -4.88 -26.53 -1.61
CA ILE A 550 -5.15 -27.89 -1.10
C ILE A 550 -3.89 -28.55 -0.52
N THR A 551 -2.73 -28.22 -1.07
CA THR A 551 -1.42 -28.71 -0.61
C THR A 551 -0.97 -28.07 0.71
N ASN A 552 -1.74 -27.11 1.25
CA ASN A 552 -1.42 -26.37 2.46
C ASN A 552 0.00 -25.74 2.44
N ASN A 553 0.43 -25.23 1.28
CA ASN A 553 1.72 -24.58 1.15
C ASN A 553 1.69 -23.22 1.84
N ARG A 554 2.35 -23.11 3.00
CA ARG A 554 2.45 -21.88 3.81
C ARG A 554 3.75 -21.10 3.57
N ASN A 555 4.64 -21.62 2.73
CA ASN A 555 5.96 -21.02 2.48
C ASN A 555 5.97 -20.08 1.26
N VAL A 556 4.80 -19.78 0.69
CA VAL A 556 4.68 -18.85 -0.43
C VAL A 556 4.79 -17.44 0.08
N ARG A 557 5.88 -16.75 -0.23
CA ARG A 557 6.07 -15.32 0.05
C ARG A 557 5.23 -14.51 -0.93
N THR A 558 4.35 -13.65 -0.41
CA THR A 558 3.45 -12.81 -1.20
C THR A 558 3.90 -11.34 -1.24
N GLY A 559 4.84 -10.97 -0.39
CA GLY A 559 5.37 -9.63 -0.26
C GLY A 559 6.25 -9.52 0.97
N GLY A 560 6.54 -8.31 1.35
CA GLY A 560 7.36 -7.96 2.50
C GLY A 560 8.07 -6.64 2.25
N TYR A 561 8.95 -6.26 3.14
CA TYR A 561 9.77 -5.05 3.01
C TYR A 561 11.13 -5.22 3.66
N GLU A 562 12.10 -4.51 3.12
CA GLU A 562 13.42 -4.37 3.71
C GLU A 562 13.33 -3.44 4.92
N GLN A 563 13.83 -3.88 6.06
CA GLN A 563 13.77 -3.07 7.29
C GLN A 563 14.83 -1.96 7.26
N THR A 564 14.46 -0.75 7.73
CA THR A 564 15.39 0.40 7.82
C THR A 564 16.34 0.22 9.02
N ARG A 565 17.17 -0.79 8.97
CA ARG A 565 18.18 -1.07 9.99
C ARG A 565 19.49 -1.39 9.31
N LEU A 566 20.47 -0.52 9.56
CA LEU A 566 21.86 -0.74 9.19
C LEU A 566 22.62 -1.08 10.47
N VAL A 567 23.33 -2.18 10.46
CA VAL A 567 24.13 -2.60 11.59
C VAL A 567 25.60 -2.32 11.27
N ASP A 568 26.22 -1.47 12.09
CA ASP A 568 27.64 -1.24 12.02
C ASP A 568 28.40 -2.50 12.45
N ASN A 569 29.31 -2.98 11.62
CA ASN A 569 30.20 -4.05 12.00
C ASN A 569 31.35 -3.48 12.84
N THR A 570 31.20 -3.63 14.15
CA THR A 570 32.23 -3.14 15.10
C THR A 570 33.57 -3.84 14.99
N VAL A 571 33.66 -5.00 14.32
CA VAL A 571 34.87 -5.79 14.16
C VAL A 571 35.68 -5.37 12.95
N SER A 572 35.06 -5.37 11.76
CA SER A 572 35.78 -5.09 10.51
C SER A 572 35.67 -3.62 10.09
N LYS A 573 34.64 -2.90 10.50
CA LYS A 573 34.28 -1.53 10.07
C LYS A 573 34.27 -1.33 8.54
N GLU A 574 34.16 -2.43 7.80
CA GLU A 574 34.32 -2.43 6.35
C GLU A 574 33.00 -2.14 5.63
N ARG A 575 31.86 -2.54 6.23
CA ARG A 575 30.53 -2.32 5.62
C ARG A 575 29.43 -2.27 6.66
N TYR A 576 28.29 -1.67 6.27
CA TYR A 576 27.02 -1.85 6.98
C TYR A 576 26.40 -3.21 6.62
N TYR A 577 25.76 -3.84 7.59
CA TYR A 577 24.97 -5.04 7.37
C TYR A 577 23.48 -4.69 7.26
N ARG A 578 22.80 -5.26 6.27
CA ARG A 578 21.35 -5.18 6.16
C ARG A 578 20.73 -6.10 7.21
N PHE A 579 19.74 -5.57 7.94
CA PHE A 579 18.90 -6.41 8.80
C PHE A 579 17.98 -7.27 7.92
N ASP A 580 17.59 -8.46 8.43
CA ASP A 580 16.70 -9.36 7.70
C ASP A 580 15.39 -8.69 7.30
N SER A 581 14.94 -8.96 6.09
CA SER A 581 13.66 -8.47 5.56
C SER A 581 12.49 -9.05 6.34
N LYS A 582 11.37 -8.34 6.38
CA LYS A 582 10.12 -8.85 6.90
C LYS A 582 9.26 -9.39 5.75
N TYR A 583 8.76 -10.62 5.90
CA TYR A 583 8.02 -11.32 4.85
C TYR A 583 6.55 -11.44 5.19
N PHE A 584 5.70 -11.39 4.17
CA PHE A 584 4.31 -11.77 4.23
C PHE A 584 4.11 -13.08 3.49
N TYR A 585 3.34 -13.96 4.09
CA TYR A 585 3.11 -15.31 3.56
C TYR A 585 1.65 -15.50 3.18
N MET A 586 1.42 -16.35 2.20
CA MET A 586 0.09 -16.79 1.83
C MET A 586 -0.52 -17.64 2.95
N SER A 587 -1.82 -17.49 3.15
CA SER A 587 -2.57 -18.38 4.02
C SER A 587 -2.47 -19.83 3.51
N GLY A 588 -2.43 -20.80 4.42
CA GLY A 588 -2.50 -22.21 4.08
C GLY A 588 -3.83 -22.58 3.41
N ILE A 589 -4.21 -23.84 3.50
CA ILE A 589 -5.50 -24.31 2.97
C ILE A 589 -6.66 -23.48 3.50
N ASN A 590 -7.52 -23.02 2.61
CA ASN A 590 -8.77 -22.36 2.96
C ASN A 590 -9.92 -22.87 2.09
N TYR A 591 -11.12 -22.81 2.64
CA TYR A 591 -12.31 -23.29 1.98
C TYR A 591 -13.49 -22.35 2.19
N MET A 592 -14.37 -22.33 1.21
CA MET A 592 -15.62 -21.59 1.26
C MET A 592 -16.75 -22.46 0.77
N LEU A 593 -17.74 -22.69 1.62
CA LEU A 593 -18.99 -23.34 1.26
C LEU A 593 -20.09 -22.29 1.11
N ASN A 594 -20.71 -22.27 -0.07
CA ASN A 594 -21.88 -21.46 -0.33
C ASN A 594 -23.08 -22.38 -0.60
N ILE A 595 -24.17 -22.15 0.12
CA ILE A 595 -25.46 -22.84 -0.08
C ILE A 595 -26.48 -21.75 -0.41
N TYR A 596 -27.26 -21.96 -1.47
CA TYR A 596 -28.26 -21.00 -1.88
C TYR A 596 -29.59 -21.68 -2.21
N PHE A 597 -30.65 -20.97 -1.91
CA PHE A 597 -32.01 -21.34 -2.28
C PHE A 597 -32.66 -20.14 -2.98
N ARG A 598 -33.27 -20.41 -4.15
CA ARG A 598 -34.03 -19.41 -4.92
C ARG A 598 -35.45 -19.91 -5.10
N PHE A 599 -36.43 -19.00 -4.96
CA PHE A 599 -37.84 -19.28 -5.03
C PHE A 599 -38.61 -18.29 -5.93
#